data_7abb133136e4122f8151db50670c586c
#
_entry.id   7abb133136e4122f8151db50670c586c
#
_cell.length_a   1.000
_cell.length_b   1.000
_cell.length_c   1.000
_cell.angle_alpha   90.00
_cell.angle_beta   90.00
_cell.angle_gamma   90.00
#
_symmetry.space_group_name_H-M   'P 1'
#
loop_
_entity.id
_entity.type
_entity.pdbx_description
1 polymer ?
#
loop_
_entity_poly.entity_id
_entity_poly.type
_entity_poly.pdbx_seq_one_letter_code
_entity_poly.pdbx_strand_id
1 'polypeptide(L)'
;MKRISAVLMGVCFSLMALAQGNDPVVMRINGKDVPRSEFEYHFNKNNAEGVVDKKGLEEYVELFINYKLKVQAAEDDRLDTLSSYQKEFRQYRDQQIRPFLVPQGAEEKAVRAYYDNMLKSLEGHDLYLPAHIFLHLGQNATDGQKAQAKARIDSIYAALQAGAKFDELAAKHSDDKQTAARGGIIQWVGPHQLLPEMDKVMYSLRDSGDVAEPFLSPVGYHIMQLKGRRPLEPYSTLRPQIEKFLQQRGLAEQLASQAADSLAKARHISMEELMDQETEKACAKDEELKYLVQEYHDGLLLFEECTRKVWEPASKDTLGIEKFFKKNKKKYAWKKPHFRGMIYHCRQEADVKAVEKLLSKADPKEWTKLVREHFNKDSVTVRMEHKMFVQGSHAFADSLVFKVKGTKATPRKDFPYSGAVGTMLKKGPARWTDVSADVVADYQAMREAEFVEELRRRYKVEVFEDVLKTVNKH
;
A
#
# COMPACT_ATOMS: atom_id res chain seq x y z
N MET A 1 5.68 -51.25 -16.79
CA MET A 1 7.06 -50.80 -16.55
C MET A 1 7.30 -49.53 -17.39
N LYS A 2 7.07 -48.39 -16.79
CA LYS A 2 7.47 -47.08 -17.36
C LYS A 2 8.30 -46.41 -16.31
N ARG A 3 9.58 -46.23 -16.62
CA ARG A 3 10.58 -45.54 -15.80
C ARG A 3 10.28 -44.05 -15.85
N ILE A 4 9.95 -43.46 -14.74
CA ILE A 4 9.89 -42.00 -14.54
C ILE A 4 11.31 -41.59 -14.25
N SER A 5 11.92 -40.91 -15.21
CA SER A 5 13.21 -40.24 -15.03
C SER A 5 12.95 -38.97 -14.24
N ALA A 6 13.37 -38.96 -12.97
CA ALA A 6 13.48 -37.74 -12.18
C ALA A 6 14.67 -36.94 -12.75
N VAL A 7 14.37 -35.83 -13.40
CA VAL A 7 15.38 -34.84 -13.78
C VAL A 7 15.69 -34.03 -12.52
N LEU A 8 16.83 -34.32 -11.93
CA LEU A 8 17.47 -33.43 -10.94
C LEU A 8 17.86 -32.15 -11.66
N MET A 9 17.12 -31.07 -11.45
CA MET A 9 17.58 -29.73 -11.69
C MET A 9 18.49 -29.31 -10.54
N GLY A 10 19.73 -29.75 -10.62
CA GLY A 10 20.84 -29.11 -9.93
C GLY A 10 21.16 -27.83 -10.70
N VAL A 11 20.83 -26.69 -10.14
CA VAL A 11 21.29 -25.40 -10.66
C VAL A 11 22.81 -25.38 -10.53
N CYS A 12 23.50 -25.71 -11.61
CA CYS A 12 24.93 -25.55 -11.73
C CYS A 12 25.30 -24.07 -11.73
N PHE A 13 25.56 -23.53 -10.56
CA PHE A 13 26.28 -22.25 -10.39
C PHE A 13 27.79 -22.38 -10.60
N SER A 14 28.22 -23.37 -11.33
CA SER A 14 29.67 -23.66 -11.52
C SER A 14 30.01 -23.75 -13.00
N LEU A 15 29.93 -22.63 -13.72
CA LEU A 15 30.63 -22.40 -15.00
C LEU A 15 30.46 -20.96 -15.50
N MET A 16 30.88 -19.96 -14.73
CA MET A 16 31.15 -18.61 -15.23
C MET A 16 32.53 -18.12 -14.74
N ALA A 17 33.55 -18.89 -15.00
CA ALA A 17 34.93 -18.51 -14.69
C ALA A 17 35.73 -18.11 -15.95
N LEU A 18 35.10 -17.49 -16.95
CA LEU A 18 35.83 -17.01 -18.12
C LEU A 18 35.09 -15.81 -18.76
N ALA A 19 35.10 -14.66 -18.10
CA ALA A 19 35.07 -13.30 -18.68
C ALA A 19 34.77 -12.24 -17.62
N GLN A 20 35.23 -12.36 -16.38
CA GLN A 20 35.24 -11.26 -15.44
C GLN A 20 36.66 -10.72 -15.32
N GLY A 21 36.88 -9.50 -15.81
CA GLY A 21 38.09 -8.76 -15.48
C GLY A 21 38.14 -8.61 -13.97
N ASN A 22 39.19 -9.20 -13.39
CA ASN A 22 39.77 -9.01 -12.06
C ASN A 22 38.87 -8.41 -10.95
N ASP A 23 37.79 -9.13 -10.58
CA ASP A 23 36.97 -8.80 -9.40
C ASP A 23 37.51 -9.65 -8.22
N PRO A 24 38.40 -9.10 -7.37
CA PRO A 24 39.04 -9.88 -6.34
C PRO A 24 38.07 -10.29 -5.24
N VAL A 25 38.30 -11.49 -4.69
CA VAL A 25 37.52 -12.01 -3.58
C VAL A 25 37.89 -11.26 -2.30
N VAL A 26 36.88 -10.60 -1.67
CA VAL A 26 37.07 -9.85 -0.42
C VAL A 26 36.92 -10.74 0.81
N MET A 27 36.11 -11.77 0.72
CA MET A 27 35.96 -12.76 1.79
C MET A 27 35.46 -14.10 1.23
N ARG A 28 35.57 -15.14 2.04
CA ARG A 28 35.02 -16.46 1.74
C ARG A 28 34.21 -16.98 2.92
N ILE A 29 32.96 -17.36 2.68
CA ILE A 29 32.02 -17.87 3.70
C ILE A 29 31.73 -19.34 3.37
N ASN A 30 32.13 -20.24 4.24
CA ASN A 30 31.96 -21.70 4.07
C ASN A 30 32.40 -22.21 2.68
N GLY A 31 33.52 -21.68 2.16
CA GLY A 31 34.05 -22.04 0.85
C GLY A 31 33.47 -21.30 -0.35
N LYS A 32 32.41 -20.49 -0.16
CA LYS A 32 31.83 -19.62 -1.19
C LYS A 32 32.57 -18.29 -1.23
N ASP A 33 33.02 -17.91 -2.40
CA ASP A 33 33.67 -16.63 -2.64
C ASP A 33 32.66 -15.48 -2.68
N VAL A 34 32.99 -14.38 -2.01
CA VAL A 34 32.30 -13.09 -2.09
C VAL A 34 33.23 -12.13 -2.82
N PRO A 35 32.87 -11.68 -4.03
CA PRO A 35 33.66 -10.72 -4.76
C PRO A 35 33.58 -9.32 -4.13
N ARG A 36 34.57 -8.48 -4.41
CA ARG A 36 34.65 -7.11 -3.89
C ARG A 36 33.46 -6.28 -4.37
N SER A 37 33.06 -6.40 -5.61
CA SER A 37 31.92 -5.67 -6.17
C SER A 37 30.60 -5.96 -5.45
N GLU A 38 30.35 -7.21 -5.03
CA GLU A 38 29.18 -7.55 -4.21
C GLU A 38 29.21 -6.84 -2.85
N PHE A 39 30.38 -6.88 -2.20
CA PHE A 39 30.54 -6.20 -0.92
C PHE A 39 30.36 -4.68 -1.05
N GLU A 40 30.96 -4.08 -2.09
CA GLU A 40 30.87 -2.63 -2.37
C GLU A 40 29.41 -2.21 -2.66
N TYR A 41 28.68 -3.00 -3.42
CA TYR A 41 27.26 -2.74 -3.66
C TYR A 41 26.48 -2.60 -2.35
N HIS A 42 26.61 -3.57 -1.47
CA HIS A 42 25.92 -3.57 -0.18
C HIS A 42 26.44 -2.48 0.76
N PHE A 43 27.75 -2.27 0.84
CA PHE A 43 28.37 -1.24 1.66
C PHE A 43 27.92 0.16 1.24
N ASN A 44 27.96 0.46 -0.06
CA ASN A 44 27.61 1.76 -0.60
C ASN A 44 26.10 2.04 -0.44
N LYS A 45 25.27 1.05 -0.69
CA LYS A 45 23.81 1.17 -0.48
C LYS A 45 23.46 1.49 0.97
N ASN A 46 24.09 0.81 1.92
CA ASN A 46 23.86 1.02 3.35
C ASN A 46 24.53 2.30 3.90
N ASN A 47 25.37 2.96 3.10
CA ASN A 47 26.01 4.23 3.44
C ASN A 47 25.62 5.39 2.48
N ALA A 48 24.58 5.20 1.68
CA ALA A 48 24.08 6.19 0.71
C ALA A 48 23.68 7.51 1.38
N GLU A 49 23.50 8.55 0.57
CA GLU A 49 22.98 9.82 1.04
C GLU A 49 21.59 9.65 1.68
N GLY A 50 21.37 10.24 2.85
CA GLY A 50 20.12 10.09 3.62
C GLY A 50 20.08 8.95 4.62
N VAL A 51 21.05 8.02 4.61
CA VAL A 51 21.16 6.99 5.66
C VAL A 51 21.68 7.62 6.96
N VAL A 52 20.89 7.48 8.04
CA VAL A 52 21.19 8.13 9.34
C VAL A 52 22.30 7.41 10.10
N ASP A 53 22.32 6.08 10.06
CA ASP A 53 23.26 5.24 10.83
C ASP A 53 24.31 4.60 9.91
N LYS A 54 25.17 5.45 9.30
CA LYS A 54 26.26 5.02 8.43
C LYS A 54 27.33 4.26 9.22
N LYS A 55 27.82 3.18 8.64
CA LYS A 55 28.83 2.30 9.26
C LYS A 55 30.20 2.47 8.62
N GLY A 56 31.24 2.48 9.44
CA GLY A 56 32.60 2.37 8.94
C GLY A 56 32.87 0.99 8.32
N LEU A 57 33.95 0.89 7.51
CA LEU A 57 34.27 -0.33 6.78
C LEU A 57 34.43 -1.53 7.72
N GLU A 58 35.19 -1.38 8.80
CA GLU A 58 35.46 -2.47 9.78
C GLU A 58 34.16 -2.96 10.46
N GLU A 59 33.29 -2.02 10.88
CA GLU A 59 32.01 -2.37 11.49
C GLU A 59 31.07 -3.05 10.47
N TYR A 60 31.09 -2.57 9.22
CA TYR A 60 30.23 -3.13 8.17
C TYR A 60 30.65 -4.54 7.75
N VAL A 61 31.95 -4.83 7.72
CA VAL A 61 32.46 -6.20 7.45
C VAL A 61 31.83 -7.21 8.40
N GLU A 62 31.80 -6.91 9.70
CA GLU A 62 31.20 -7.80 10.70
C GLU A 62 29.70 -8.01 10.49
N LEU A 63 28.98 -6.94 10.14
CA LEU A 63 27.55 -7.02 9.82
C LEU A 63 27.32 -7.86 8.55
N PHE A 64 28.14 -7.66 7.53
CA PHE A 64 28.03 -8.39 6.28
C PHE A 64 28.38 -9.88 6.43
N ILE A 65 29.40 -10.22 7.22
CA ILE A 65 29.70 -11.60 7.58
C ILE A 65 28.50 -12.25 8.27
N ASN A 66 27.90 -11.59 9.26
CA ASN A 66 26.74 -12.11 9.97
C ASN A 66 25.53 -12.32 9.04
N TYR A 67 25.34 -11.41 8.08
CA TYR A 67 24.34 -11.54 7.02
C TYR A 67 24.60 -12.80 6.18
N LYS A 68 25.79 -12.97 5.62
CA LYS A 68 26.14 -14.11 4.75
C LYS A 68 26.12 -15.46 5.51
N LEU A 69 26.48 -15.48 6.79
CA LEU A 69 26.37 -16.68 7.63
C LEU A 69 24.91 -17.15 7.79
N LYS A 70 23.97 -16.22 7.98
CA LYS A 70 22.54 -16.55 8.07
C LYS A 70 22.00 -17.05 6.73
N VAL A 71 22.42 -16.44 5.62
CA VAL A 71 22.07 -16.92 4.28
C VAL A 71 22.59 -18.33 4.05
N GLN A 72 23.86 -18.60 4.41
CA GLN A 72 24.45 -19.94 4.30
C GLN A 72 23.66 -20.99 5.12
N ALA A 73 23.22 -20.63 6.31
CA ALA A 73 22.41 -21.52 7.14
C ALA A 73 21.04 -21.83 6.50
N ALA A 74 20.40 -20.80 5.91
CA ALA A 74 19.14 -20.95 5.21
C ALA A 74 19.25 -21.85 3.98
N GLU A 75 20.36 -21.75 3.22
CA GLU A 75 20.64 -22.64 2.09
C GLU A 75 20.88 -24.08 2.53
N ASP A 76 21.65 -24.29 3.62
CA ASP A 76 21.88 -25.62 4.20
C ASP A 76 20.56 -26.26 4.67
N ASP A 77 19.65 -25.48 5.22
CA ASP A 77 18.30 -25.87 5.60
C ASP A 77 17.34 -25.97 4.38
N ARG A 78 17.83 -25.66 3.16
CA ARG A 78 17.12 -25.73 1.88
C ARG A 78 15.84 -24.89 1.86
N LEU A 79 15.87 -23.73 2.48
CA LEU A 79 14.70 -22.85 2.54
C LEU A 79 14.37 -22.22 1.19
N ASP A 80 15.30 -22.19 0.27
CA ASP A 80 15.12 -21.84 -1.15
C ASP A 80 14.12 -22.75 -1.89
N THR A 81 13.90 -23.98 -1.39
CA THR A 81 12.98 -24.95 -1.98
C THR A 81 11.53 -24.79 -1.50
N LEU A 82 11.26 -23.93 -0.54
CA LEU A 82 9.92 -23.70 -0.03
C LEU A 82 9.04 -23.00 -1.08
N SER A 83 7.81 -23.49 -1.25
CA SER A 83 6.87 -22.90 -2.22
C SER A 83 6.56 -21.44 -1.91
N SER A 84 6.53 -21.04 -0.63
CA SER A 84 6.34 -19.65 -0.21
C SER A 84 7.50 -18.77 -0.67
N TYR A 85 8.73 -19.19 -0.39
CA TYR A 85 9.95 -18.53 -0.82
C TYR A 85 9.99 -18.38 -2.35
N GLN A 86 9.84 -19.49 -3.08
CA GLN A 86 9.87 -19.53 -4.53
C GLN A 86 8.87 -18.56 -5.17
N LYS A 87 7.63 -18.53 -4.64
CA LYS A 87 6.59 -17.61 -5.12
C LYS A 87 6.98 -16.15 -4.89
N GLU A 88 7.47 -15.83 -3.71
CA GLU A 88 7.80 -14.47 -3.32
C GLU A 88 9.03 -13.97 -4.07
N PHE A 89 10.09 -14.77 -4.14
CA PHE A 89 11.29 -14.45 -4.91
C PHE A 89 10.99 -14.21 -6.39
N ARG A 90 10.21 -15.10 -7.04
CA ARG A 90 9.81 -14.92 -8.43
C ARG A 90 9.04 -13.62 -8.64
N GLN A 91 8.14 -13.27 -7.73
CA GLN A 91 7.40 -12.03 -7.82
C GLN A 91 8.32 -10.79 -7.82
N TYR A 92 9.30 -10.72 -6.91
CA TYR A 92 10.27 -9.62 -6.85
C TYR A 92 11.19 -9.60 -8.07
N ARG A 93 11.78 -10.75 -8.43
CA ARG A 93 12.64 -10.89 -9.59
C ARG A 93 11.92 -10.45 -10.87
N ASP A 94 10.74 -10.97 -11.10
CA ASP A 94 9.96 -10.69 -12.32
C ASP A 94 9.60 -9.20 -12.42
N GLN A 95 9.30 -8.56 -11.31
CA GLN A 95 9.05 -7.12 -11.26
C GLN A 95 10.27 -6.31 -11.75
N GLN A 96 11.49 -6.76 -11.43
CA GLN A 96 12.71 -6.09 -11.89
C GLN A 96 13.03 -6.39 -13.36
N ILE A 97 12.74 -7.59 -13.83
CA ILE A 97 13.18 -8.06 -15.15
C ILE A 97 12.20 -7.69 -16.26
N ARG A 98 10.90 -7.74 -16.03
CA ARG A 98 9.88 -7.46 -17.06
C ARG A 98 10.04 -6.12 -17.79
N PRO A 99 10.43 -5.01 -17.15
CA PRO A 99 10.68 -3.75 -17.85
C PRO A 99 11.72 -3.85 -18.98
N PHE A 100 12.74 -4.70 -18.82
CA PHE A 100 13.77 -4.93 -19.84
C PHE A 100 13.26 -5.66 -21.09
N LEU A 101 12.09 -6.28 -21.02
CA LEU A 101 11.47 -6.98 -22.14
C LEU A 101 10.66 -6.04 -23.05
N VAL A 102 10.39 -4.81 -22.59
CA VAL A 102 9.57 -3.86 -23.36
C VAL A 102 10.36 -3.37 -24.56
N PRO A 103 9.84 -3.56 -25.79
CA PRO A 103 10.53 -3.07 -26.98
C PRO A 103 10.66 -1.54 -26.96
N GLN A 104 11.77 -1.05 -27.49
CA GLN A 104 11.98 0.39 -27.64
C GLN A 104 10.84 1.02 -28.46
N GLY A 105 10.31 2.14 -27.99
CA GLY A 105 9.21 2.87 -28.60
C GLY A 105 7.81 2.28 -28.37
N ALA A 106 7.68 1.22 -27.55
CA ALA A 106 6.37 0.62 -27.26
C ALA A 106 5.43 1.61 -26.55
N GLU A 107 5.93 2.45 -25.64
CA GLU A 107 5.13 3.48 -24.99
C GLU A 107 4.58 4.50 -25.98
N GLU A 108 5.44 5.02 -26.85
CA GLU A 108 5.02 6.00 -27.89
C GLU A 108 3.96 5.36 -28.81
N LYS A 109 4.16 4.09 -29.18
CA LYS A 109 3.18 3.35 -29.99
C LYS A 109 1.84 3.21 -29.26
N ALA A 110 1.85 2.96 -27.96
CA ALA A 110 0.63 2.84 -27.17
C ALA A 110 -0.09 4.20 -27.02
N VAL A 111 0.66 5.27 -26.77
CA VAL A 111 0.13 6.65 -26.70
C VAL A 111 -0.50 7.06 -28.02
N ARG A 112 0.19 6.76 -29.13
CA ARG A 112 -0.34 7.02 -30.47
C ARG A 112 -1.59 6.21 -30.79
N ALA A 113 -1.59 4.93 -30.47
CA ALA A 113 -2.76 4.06 -30.65
C ALA A 113 -3.97 4.54 -29.84
N TYR A 114 -3.75 5.06 -28.63
CA TYR A 114 -4.83 5.64 -27.83
C TYR A 114 -5.44 6.87 -28.54
N TYR A 115 -4.61 7.79 -29.04
CA TYR A 115 -5.08 8.95 -29.82
C TYR A 115 -5.85 8.53 -31.07
N ASP A 116 -5.31 7.55 -31.82
CA ASP A 116 -5.96 7.07 -33.05
C ASP A 116 -7.31 6.41 -32.75
N ASN A 117 -7.46 5.75 -31.59
CA ASN A 117 -8.74 5.23 -31.12
C ASN A 117 -9.72 6.36 -30.74
N MET A 118 -9.23 7.43 -30.08
CA MET A 118 -10.06 8.62 -29.81
C MET A 118 -10.57 9.22 -31.12
N LEU A 119 -9.69 9.39 -32.11
CA LEU A 119 -10.05 9.92 -33.41
C LEU A 119 -11.08 9.02 -34.15
N LYS A 120 -10.85 7.70 -34.07
CA LYS A 120 -11.76 6.72 -34.65
C LYS A 120 -13.16 6.74 -34.00
N SER A 121 -13.21 6.92 -32.66
CA SER A 121 -14.49 7.00 -31.93
C SER A 121 -15.30 8.23 -32.27
N LEU A 122 -14.71 9.24 -32.89
CA LEU A 122 -15.45 10.42 -33.37
C LEU A 122 -16.18 10.19 -34.69
N GLU A 123 -15.94 9.06 -35.38
CA GLU A 123 -16.64 8.70 -36.65
C GLU A 123 -16.66 9.82 -37.70
N GLY A 124 -15.63 10.68 -37.69
CA GLY A 124 -15.54 11.83 -38.60
C GLY A 124 -16.28 13.09 -38.09
N HIS A 125 -16.87 13.04 -36.90
CA HIS A 125 -17.50 14.19 -36.26
C HIS A 125 -16.51 15.01 -35.46
N ASP A 126 -16.88 16.28 -35.19
CA ASP A 126 -16.20 17.12 -34.22
C ASP A 126 -16.65 16.79 -32.78
N LEU A 127 -15.94 17.32 -31.81
CA LEU A 127 -16.41 17.42 -30.44
C LEU A 127 -17.43 18.56 -30.32
N TYR A 128 -18.51 18.33 -29.58
CA TYR A 128 -19.55 19.29 -29.30
C TYR A 128 -19.55 19.64 -27.81
N LEU A 129 -19.85 20.90 -27.50
CA LEU A 129 -20.10 21.37 -26.14
C LEU A 129 -21.60 21.61 -25.98
N PRO A 130 -22.36 20.63 -25.50
CA PRO A 130 -23.79 20.78 -25.28
C PRO A 130 -24.09 21.49 -23.94
N ALA A 131 -25.18 22.23 -23.94
CA ALA A 131 -25.90 22.60 -22.73
C ALA A 131 -27.31 22.03 -22.78
N HIS A 132 -27.88 21.69 -21.62
CA HIS A 132 -29.27 21.24 -21.57
C HIS A 132 -30.06 21.88 -20.43
N ILE A 133 -31.38 21.99 -20.65
CA ILE A 133 -32.40 22.19 -19.62
C ILE A 133 -33.11 20.87 -19.51
N PHE A 134 -33.11 20.28 -18.34
CA PHE A 134 -33.65 18.96 -18.07
C PHE A 134 -34.79 19.02 -17.08
N LEU A 135 -35.90 18.38 -17.41
CA LEU A 135 -37.01 18.15 -16.51
C LEU A 135 -37.19 16.65 -16.28
N HIS A 136 -36.90 16.21 -15.07
CA HIS A 136 -36.97 14.80 -14.70
C HIS A 136 -38.40 14.26 -14.83
N LEU A 137 -38.51 13.06 -15.40
CA LEU A 137 -39.75 12.31 -15.48
C LEU A 137 -39.47 10.85 -15.12
N GLY A 138 -40.09 10.39 -14.03
CA GLY A 138 -39.92 9.00 -13.60
C GLY A 138 -40.50 8.01 -14.62
N GLN A 139 -39.93 6.81 -14.71
CA GLN A 139 -40.37 5.75 -15.63
C GLN A 139 -41.87 5.39 -15.46
N ASN A 140 -42.40 5.49 -14.22
CA ASN A 140 -43.79 5.20 -13.88
C ASN A 140 -44.67 6.47 -13.82
N ALA A 141 -44.29 7.56 -14.50
CA ALA A 141 -45.01 8.80 -14.47
C ALA A 141 -46.40 8.61 -15.10
N THR A 142 -47.44 9.13 -14.43
CA THR A 142 -48.82 9.15 -14.95
C THR A 142 -48.96 10.08 -16.16
N ASP A 143 -50.00 9.88 -16.97
CA ASP A 143 -50.24 10.74 -18.13
C ASP A 143 -50.41 12.21 -17.74
N GLY A 144 -51.00 12.49 -16.56
CA GLY A 144 -51.10 13.84 -16.02
C GLY A 144 -49.73 14.46 -15.71
N GLN A 145 -48.81 13.69 -15.13
CA GLN A 145 -47.44 14.14 -14.86
C GLN A 145 -46.67 14.39 -16.16
N LYS A 146 -46.82 13.50 -17.16
CA LYS A 146 -46.24 13.69 -18.48
C LYS A 146 -46.73 14.97 -19.16
N ALA A 147 -48.06 15.21 -19.12
CA ALA A 147 -48.66 16.41 -19.69
C ALA A 147 -48.19 17.69 -18.98
N GLN A 148 -48.07 17.65 -17.66
CA GLN A 148 -47.56 18.79 -16.88
C GLN A 148 -46.08 19.08 -17.21
N ALA A 149 -45.22 18.03 -17.26
CA ALA A 149 -43.81 18.19 -17.62
C ALA A 149 -43.66 18.71 -19.05
N LYS A 150 -44.49 18.20 -19.98
CA LYS A 150 -44.49 18.68 -21.38
C LYS A 150 -44.88 20.16 -21.44
N ALA A 151 -45.96 20.56 -20.79
CA ALA A 151 -46.39 21.96 -20.76
C ALA A 151 -45.33 22.90 -20.16
N ARG A 152 -44.64 22.43 -19.11
CA ARG A 152 -43.52 23.17 -18.48
C ARG A 152 -42.33 23.34 -19.42
N ILE A 153 -41.88 22.26 -20.11
CA ILE A 153 -40.76 22.35 -21.01
C ILE A 153 -41.08 23.21 -22.24
N ASP A 154 -42.31 23.11 -22.75
CA ASP A 154 -42.79 23.94 -23.88
C ASP A 154 -42.82 25.43 -23.50
N SER A 155 -43.26 25.77 -22.27
CA SER A 155 -43.22 27.14 -21.77
C SER A 155 -41.78 27.68 -21.67
N ILE A 156 -40.82 26.85 -21.26
CA ILE A 156 -39.43 27.24 -21.22
C ILE A 156 -38.89 27.45 -22.65
N TYR A 157 -39.26 26.59 -23.58
CA TYR A 157 -38.88 26.74 -24.99
C TYR A 157 -39.49 28.00 -25.60
N ALA A 158 -40.73 28.30 -25.35
CA ALA A 158 -41.36 29.53 -25.80
C ALA A 158 -40.65 30.78 -25.25
N ALA A 159 -40.19 30.76 -24.01
CA ALA A 159 -39.39 31.84 -23.44
C ALA A 159 -38.04 32.00 -24.16
N LEU A 160 -37.38 30.90 -24.53
CA LEU A 160 -36.15 30.92 -25.34
C LEU A 160 -36.42 31.56 -26.72
N GLN A 161 -37.49 31.16 -27.38
CA GLN A 161 -37.89 31.75 -28.67
C GLN A 161 -38.21 33.24 -28.56
N ALA A 162 -38.70 33.69 -27.39
CA ALA A 162 -38.93 35.10 -27.07
C ALA A 162 -37.66 35.89 -26.68
N GLY A 163 -36.47 35.24 -26.72
CA GLY A 163 -35.18 35.88 -26.47
C GLY A 163 -34.64 35.76 -25.04
N ALA A 164 -35.24 34.95 -24.19
CA ALA A 164 -34.68 34.69 -22.87
C ALA A 164 -33.37 33.91 -22.98
N LYS A 165 -32.43 34.16 -22.05
CA LYS A 165 -31.11 33.50 -22.09
C LYS A 165 -31.17 32.06 -21.58
N PHE A 166 -30.52 31.16 -22.30
CA PHE A 166 -30.54 29.72 -22.03
C PHE A 166 -30.00 29.41 -20.63
N ASP A 167 -28.87 30.02 -20.26
CA ASP A 167 -28.21 29.82 -18.98
C ASP A 167 -29.04 30.27 -17.77
N GLU A 168 -29.77 31.39 -17.91
CA GLU A 168 -30.67 31.86 -16.85
C GLU A 168 -31.85 30.88 -16.67
N LEU A 169 -32.43 30.39 -17.79
CA LEU A 169 -33.49 29.41 -17.73
C LEU A 169 -33.02 28.04 -17.24
N ALA A 170 -31.83 27.63 -17.63
CA ALA A 170 -31.20 26.38 -17.10
C ALA A 170 -31.01 26.47 -15.58
N ALA A 171 -30.44 27.56 -15.09
CA ALA A 171 -30.22 27.78 -13.67
C ALA A 171 -31.53 27.76 -12.86
N LYS A 172 -32.61 28.36 -13.44
CA LYS A 172 -33.89 28.51 -12.79
C LYS A 172 -34.76 27.26 -12.84
N HIS A 173 -34.75 26.53 -13.95
CA HIS A 173 -35.75 25.51 -14.26
C HIS A 173 -35.23 24.09 -14.40
N SER A 174 -33.94 23.90 -14.66
CA SER A 174 -33.36 22.56 -14.86
C SER A 174 -33.35 21.76 -13.55
N ASP A 175 -33.77 20.51 -13.63
CA ASP A 175 -33.71 19.56 -12.53
C ASP A 175 -32.30 18.95 -12.36
N ASP A 176 -31.46 18.99 -13.40
CA ASP A 176 -30.01 18.68 -13.27
C ASP A 176 -29.27 19.87 -12.65
N LYS A 177 -29.15 19.84 -11.33
CA LYS A 177 -28.51 20.94 -10.56
C LYS A 177 -27.02 21.10 -10.82
N GLN A 178 -26.34 20.04 -11.25
CA GLN A 178 -24.92 20.11 -11.52
C GLN A 178 -24.62 20.94 -12.77
N THR A 179 -25.36 20.70 -13.84
CA THR A 179 -25.21 21.49 -15.08
C THR A 179 -25.90 22.83 -14.99
N ALA A 180 -27.04 22.92 -14.33
CA ALA A 180 -27.81 24.16 -14.12
C ALA A 180 -26.92 25.27 -13.53
N ALA A 181 -26.08 24.97 -12.52
CA ALA A 181 -25.14 25.89 -11.90
C ALA A 181 -24.08 26.47 -12.89
N ARG A 182 -23.94 25.84 -14.06
CA ARG A 182 -23.01 26.22 -15.13
C ARG A 182 -23.77 26.60 -16.42
N GLY A 183 -24.99 27.11 -16.30
CA GLY A 183 -25.83 27.47 -17.45
C GLY A 183 -26.29 26.29 -18.31
N GLY A 184 -26.40 25.09 -17.72
CA GLY A 184 -26.78 23.86 -18.40
C GLY A 184 -25.61 23.13 -19.12
N ILE A 185 -24.39 23.67 -19.11
CA ILE A 185 -23.23 23.10 -19.84
C ILE A 185 -22.87 21.74 -19.26
N ILE A 186 -22.80 20.73 -20.14
CA ILE A 186 -22.40 19.38 -19.79
C ILE A 186 -20.86 19.30 -19.82
N GLN A 187 -20.28 18.92 -20.93
CA GLN A 187 -18.83 18.88 -21.22
C GLN A 187 -18.63 18.69 -22.72
N TRP A 188 -17.41 18.76 -23.19
CA TRP A 188 -17.08 18.36 -24.56
C TRP A 188 -17.36 16.88 -24.74
N VAL A 189 -18.16 16.53 -25.76
CA VAL A 189 -18.57 15.15 -26.05
C VAL A 189 -18.38 14.81 -27.53
N GLY A 190 -18.07 13.56 -27.77
CA GLY A 190 -18.13 12.94 -29.10
C GLY A 190 -19.37 12.05 -29.23
N PRO A 191 -19.50 11.31 -30.35
CA PRO A 191 -20.59 10.37 -30.61
C PRO A 191 -20.73 9.33 -29.49
N HIS A 192 -21.96 8.93 -29.20
CA HIS A 192 -22.31 7.87 -28.25
C HIS A 192 -21.92 8.15 -26.79
N GLN A 193 -21.60 9.40 -26.43
CA GLN A 193 -21.28 9.79 -25.06
C GLN A 193 -22.47 10.36 -24.28
N LEU A 194 -23.59 10.60 -24.95
CA LEU A 194 -24.85 11.00 -24.36
C LEU A 194 -25.91 9.90 -24.54
N LEU A 195 -27.11 10.11 -24.01
CA LEU A 195 -28.25 9.24 -24.32
C LEU A 195 -28.56 9.29 -25.83
N PRO A 196 -28.97 8.18 -26.47
CA PRO A 196 -29.18 8.13 -27.91
C PRO A 196 -30.08 9.25 -28.46
N GLU A 197 -31.11 9.63 -27.71
CA GLU A 197 -32.00 10.72 -28.07
C GLU A 197 -31.30 12.08 -28.04
N MET A 198 -30.44 12.27 -27.02
CA MET A 198 -29.62 13.49 -26.88
C MET A 198 -28.56 13.56 -27.99
N ASP A 199 -27.86 12.45 -28.28
CA ASP A 199 -26.89 12.39 -29.35
C ASP A 199 -27.51 12.75 -30.71
N LYS A 200 -28.66 12.14 -31.03
CA LYS A 200 -29.38 12.43 -32.27
C LYS A 200 -29.72 13.92 -32.40
N VAL A 201 -30.21 14.54 -31.34
CA VAL A 201 -30.54 15.96 -31.32
C VAL A 201 -29.29 16.82 -31.41
N MET A 202 -28.25 16.48 -30.62
CA MET A 202 -26.98 17.22 -30.60
C MET A 202 -26.36 17.32 -31.98
N TYR A 203 -26.26 16.21 -32.72
CA TYR A 203 -25.66 16.19 -34.06
C TYR A 203 -26.53 16.78 -35.17
N SER A 204 -27.83 17.13 -34.86
CA SER A 204 -28.69 17.90 -35.77
C SER A 204 -28.42 19.41 -35.70
N LEU A 205 -27.88 19.91 -34.58
CA LEU A 205 -27.53 21.33 -34.40
C LEU A 205 -26.24 21.66 -35.16
N ARG A 206 -26.18 22.81 -35.82
CA ARG A 206 -25.07 23.18 -36.73
C ARG A 206 -24.20 24.27 -36.16
N ASP A 207 -24.82 25.33 -35.64
CA ASP A 207 -24.09 26.52 -35.24
C ASP A 207 -24.15 26.75 -33.72
N SER A 208 -23.09 27.36 -33.20
CA SER A 208 -23.07 27.76 -31.79
C SER A 208 -24.23 28.72 -31.49
N GLY A 209 -25.02 28.38 -30.52
CA GLY A 209 -26.25 29.07 -30.18
C GLY A 209 -27.54 28.38 -30.61
N ASP A 210 -27.47 27.43 -31.54
CA ASP A 210 -28.63 26.66 -31.96
C ASP A 210 -29.31 25.96 -30.78
N VAL A 211 -30.62 26.05 -30.72
CA VAL A 211 -31.46 25.44 -29.68
C VAL A 211 -32.41 24.44 -30.31
N ALA A 212 -32.41 23.24 -29.82
CA ALA A 212 -33.32 22.17 -30.25
C ALA A 212 -34.72 22.36 -29.65
N GLU A 213 -35.74 21.90 -30.39
CA GLU A 213 -37.05 21.74 -29.81
C GLU A 213 -37.06 20.78 -28.61
N PRO A 214 -38.03 20.92 -27.69
CA PRO A 214 -38.17 19.98 -26.59
C PRO A 214 -38.34 18.54 -27.06
N PHE A 215 -37.59 17.62 -26.51
CA PHE A 215 -37.67 16.20 -26.80
C PHE A 215 -37.68 15.35 -25.53
N LEU A 216 -38.20 14.13 -25.66
CA LEU A 216 -38.27 13.15 -24.58
C LEU A 216 -37.16 12.13 -24.66
N SER A 217 -36.53 11.85 -23.52
CA SER A 217 -35.65 10.71 -23.32
C SER A 217 -36.22 9.74 -22.27
N PRO A 218 -35.62 8.58 -21.99
CA PRO A 218 -36.07 7.68 -20.93
C PRO A 218 -36.08 8.28 -19.52
N VAL A 219 -35.41 9.41 -19.30
CA VAL A 219 -35.25 10.04 -17.99
C VAL A 219 -36.06 11.35 -17.85
N GLY A 220 -36.59 11.87 -18.96
CA GLY A 220 -37.39 13.10 -18.91
C GLY A 220 -37.28 13.96 -20.16
N TYR A 221 -37.81 15.18 -20.07
CA TYR A 221 -37.76 16.15 -21.17
C TYR A 221 -36.49 16.98 -21.15
N HIS A 222 -35.97 17.26 -22.34
CA HIS A 222 -34.79 18.08 -22.57
C HIS A 222 -35.04 19.18 -23.58
N ILE A 223 -34.36 20.32 -23.38
CA ILE A 223 -34.03 21.27 -24.42
C ILE A 223 -32.51 21.32 -24.48
N MET A 224 -31.93 21.19 -25.65
CA MET A 224 -30.48 21.26 -25.83
C MET A 224 -30.07 22.51 -26.60
N GLN A 225 -28.93 23.06 -26.23
CA GLN A 225 -28.26 24.13 -26.99
C GLN A 225 -26.85 23.73 -27.31
N LEU A 226 -26.40 24.00 -28.53
CA LEU A 226 -24.98 23.89 -28.90
C LEU A 226 -24.24 25.13 -28.43
N LYS A 227 -23.32 24.96 -27.48
CA LYS A 227 -22.46 26.06 -26.98
C LYS A 227 -21.16 26.20 -27.76
N GLY A 228 -20.68 25.12 -28.36
CA GLY A 228 -19.45 25.13 -29.15
C GLY A 228 -19.23 23.85 -29.91
N ARG A 229 -18.38 23.94 -30.93
CA ARG A 229 -17.95 22.83 -31.76
C ARG A 229 -16.46 22.97 -32.07
N ARG A 230 -15.69 21.92 -32.00
CA ARG A 230 -14.27 21.91 -32.34
C ARG A 230 -13.80 20.53 -32.79
N PRO A 231 -12.80 20.44 -33.66
CA PRO A 231 -12.13 19.17 -33.92
C PRO A 231 -11.40 18.67 -32.68
N LEU A 232 -11.07 17.36 -32.68
CA LEU A 232 -10.13 16.83 -31.70
C LEU A 232 -8.77 17.58 -31.88
N GLU A 233 -8.17 17.97 -30.79
CA GLU A 233 -6.85 18.61 -30.84
C GLU A 233 -5.82 17.67 -31.46
N PRO A 234 -4.82 18.22 -32.18
CA PRO A 234 -3.77 17.42 -32.81
C PRO A 234 -3.01 16.55 -31.80
N TYR A 235 -2.51 15.42 -32.28
CA TYR A 235 -1.71 14.51 -31.48
C TYR A 235 -0.61 15.19 -30.69
N SER A 236 0.14 16.12 -31.32
CA SER A 236 1.21 16.88 -30.68
C SER A 236 0.77 17.64 -29.42
N THR A 237 -0.48 18.10 -29.39
CA THR A 237 -1.06 18.82 -28.24
C THR A 237 -1.54 17.87 -27.15
N LEU A 238 -2.20 16.76 -27.54
CA LEU A 238 -2.79 15.80 -26.60
C LEU A 238 -1.81 14.75 -26.07
N ARG A 239 -0.70 14.52 -26.80
CA ARG A 239 0.30 13.51 -26.43
C ARG A 239 0.73 13.53 -24.96
N PRO A 240 1.14 14.70 -24.37
CA PRO A 240 1.56 14.71 -22.96
C PRO A 240 0.44 14.36 -21.97
N GLN A 241 -0.79 14.72 -22.31
CA GLN A 241 -1.95 14.44 -21.48
C GLN A 241 -2.33 12.94 -21.55
N ILE A 242 -2.30 12.37 -22.75
CA ILE A 242 -2.56 10.93 -22.98
C ILE A 242 -1.47 10.10 -22.31
N GLU A 243 -0.22 10.46 -22.48
CA GLU A 243 0.92 9.78 -21.84
C GLU A 243 0.75 9.77 -20.30
N LYS A 244 0.50 10.92 -19.70
CA LYS A 244 0.25 11.02 -18.26
C LYS A 244 -0.96 10.18 -17.82
N PHE A 245 -2.04 10.20 -18.58
CA PHE A 245 -3.24 9.42 -18.31
C PHE A 245 -2.96 7.91 -18.35
N LEU A 246 -2.24 7.44 -19.36
CA LEU A 246 -1.89 6.03 -19.51
C LEU A 246 -0.88 5.58 -18.44
N GLN A 247 0.10 6.42 -18.10
CA GLN A 247 1.04 6.14 -16.99
C GLN A 247 0.30 5.98 -15.66
N GLN A 248 -0.67 6.85 -15.35
CA GLN A 248 -1.49 6.72 -14.15
C GLN A 248 -2.33 5.43 -14.12
N ARG A 249 -2.56 4.82 -15.29
CA ARG A 249 -3.26 3.54 -15.44
C ARG A 249 -2.33 2.34 -15.56
N GLY A 250 -1.05 2.51 -15.28
CA GLY A 250 -0.09 1.41 -15.25
C GLY A 250 0.35 0.95 -16.64
N LEU A 251 0.49 1.86 -17.61
CA LEU A 251 0.93 1.54 -18.97
C LEU A 251 2.23 0.74 -18.99
N ALA A 252 3.22 1.15 -18.18
CA ALA A 252 4.53 0.48 -18.15
C ALA A 252 4.40 -1.00 -17.76
N GLU A 253 3.61 -1.30 -16.71
CA GLU A 253 3.36 -2.66 -16.26
C GLU A 253 2.58 -3.50 -17.29
N GLN A 254 1.59 -2.87 -17.92
CA GLN A 254 0.82 -3.52 -18.99
C GLN A 254 1.71 -3.88 -20.17
N LEU A 255 2.56 -2.98 -20.64
CA LEU A 255 3.49 -3.23 -21.74
C LEU A 255 4.50 -4.31 -21.37
N ALA A 256 5.05 -4.28 -20.16
CA ALA A 256 5.99 -5.27 -19.66
C ALA A 256 5.35 -6.68 -19.61
N SER A 257 4.12 -6.78 -19.12
CA SER A 257 3.37 -8.04 -19.09
C SER A 257 3.09 -8.56 -20.51
N GLN A 258 2.62 -7.69 -21.41
CA GLN A 258 2.34 -8.07 -22.81
C GLN A 258 3.60 -8.49 -23.55
N ALA A 259 4.73 -7.83 -23.31
CA ALA A 259 6.02 -8.20 -23.90
C ALA A 259 6.48 -9.58 -23.41
N ALA A 260 6.39 -9.85 -22.12
CA ALA A 260 6.72 -11.15 -21.54
C ALA A 260 5.84 -12.27 -22.12
N ASP A 261 4.52 -12.07 -22.14
CA ASP A 261 3.57 -13.05 -22.71
C ASP A 261 3.85 -13.33 -24.18
N SER A 262 4.14 -12.29 -24.95
CA SER A 262 4.44 -12.41 -26.40
C SER A 262 5.74 -13.18 -26.63
N LEU A 263 6.79 -12.92 -25.83
CA LEU A 263 8.07 -13.60 -25.92
C LEU A 263 7.97 -15.06 -25.51
N ALA A 264 7.27 -15.38 -24.41
CA ALA A 264 7.05 -16.75 -23.96
C ALA A 264 6.33 -17.58 -25.04
N LYS A 265 5.26 -17.01 -25.62
CA LYS A 265 4.53 -17.65 -26.74
C LYS A 265 5.41 -17.84 -27.99
N ALA A 266 6.18 -16.83 -28.37
CA ALA A 266 7.03 -16.89 -29.56
C ALA A 266 8.17 -17.90 -29.42
N ARG A 267 8.68 -18.13 -28.20
CA ARG A 267 9.74 -19.11 -27.92
C ARG A 267 9.20 -20.50 -27.54
N HIS A 268 7.88 -20.65 -27.39
CA HIS A 268 7.23 -21.90 -26.94
C HIS A 268 7.75 -22.40 -25.59
N ILE A 269 7.99 -21.49 -24.65
CA ILE A 269 8.46 -21.78 -23.28
C ILE A 269 7.47 -21.26 -22.24
N SER A 270 7.60 -21.75 -21.02
CA SER A 270 6.82 -21.24 -19.88
C SER A 270 7.24 -19.82 -19.51
N MET A 271 6.38 -19.09 -18.80
CA MET A 271 6.74 -17.78 -18.26
C MET A 271 7.92 -17.89 -17.29
N GLU A 272 7.98 -18.94 -16.48
CA GLU A 272 9.08 -19.20 -15.55
C GLU A 272 10.41 -19.34 -16.29
N GLU A 273 10.47 -20.20 -17.28
CA GLU A 273 11.67 -20.37 -18.11
C GLU A 273 12.10 -19.09 -18.85
N LEU A 274 11.11 -18.31 -19.33
CA LEU A 274 11.42 -17.01 -19.93
C LEU A 274 12.08 -16.09 -18.92
N MET A 275 11.48 -15.95 -17.74
CA MET A 275 11.97 -15.04 -16.72
C MET A 275 13.34 -15.46 -16.19
N ASP A 276 13.61 -16.78 -16.05
CA ASP A 276 14.93 -17.29 -15.68
C ASP A 276 16.00 -16.91 -16.71
N GLN A 277 15.73 -17.17 -18.02
CA GLN A 277 16.64 -16.84 -19.10
C GLN A 277 16.89 -15.33 -19.22
N GLU A 278 15.85 -14.52 -19.09
CA GLU A 278 15.97 -13.06 -19.22
C GLU A 278 16.63 -12.44 -17.97
N THR A 279 16.45 -13.03 -16.79
CA THR A 279 17.19 -12.65 -15.57
C THR A 279 18.68 -12.86 -15.77
N GLU A 280 19.09 -14.06 -16.23
CA GLU A 280 20.48 -14.36 -16.50
C GLU A 280 21.10 -13.37 -17.49
N LYS A 281 20.41 -13.10 -18.60
CA LYS A 281 20.88 -12.14 -19.63
C LYS A 281 20.97 -10.71 -19.13
N ALA A 282 20.01 -10.26 -18.32
CA ALA A 282 19.98 -8.91 -17.79
C ALA A 282 21.08 -8.72 -16.74
N CYS A 283 21.19 -9.65 -15.81
CA CYS A 283 22.22 -9.63 -14.76
C CYS A 283 23.66 -9.77 -15.32
N ALA A 284 23.84 -10.44 -16.45
CA ALA A 284 25.14 -10.50 -17.12
C ALA A 284 25.59 -9.16 -17.73
N LYS A 285 24.66 -8.23 -17.96
CA LYS A 285 24.92 -6.91 -18.57
C LYS A 285 24.90 -5.78 -17.54
N ASP A 286 24.19 -5.97 -16.45
CA ASP A 286 23.95 -4.98 -15.41
C ASP A 286 24.30 -5.59 -14.05
N GLU A 287 25.44 -5.17 -13.51
CA GLU A 287 25.97 -5.67 -12.25
C GLU A 287 25.14 -5.17 -11.06
N GLU A 288 24.58 -3.96 -11.14
CA GLU A 288 23.71 -3.43 -10.10
C GLU A 288 22.41 -4.25 -10.01
N LEU A 289 21.80 -4.57 -11.15
CA LEU A 289 20.65 -5.46 -11.21
C LEU A 289 20.97 -6.86 -10.69
N LYS A 290 22.15 -7.41 -11.01
CA LYS A 290 22.62 -8.71 -10.50
C LYS A 290 22.61 -8.73 -8.97
N TYR A 291 23.20 -7.73 -8.33
CA TYR A 291 23.26 -7.67 -6.87
C TYR A 291 21.91 -7.31 -6.25
N LEU A 292 21.07 -6.55 -6.94
CA LEU A 292 19.70 -6.31 -6.50
C LEU A 292 18.88 -7.62 -6.45
N VAL A 293 18.95 -8.44 -7.48
CA VAL A 293 18.27 -9.75 -7.53
C VAL A 293 18.80 -10.68 -6.45
N GLN A 294 20.13 -10.70 -6.27
CA GLN A 294 20.80 -11.49 -5.22
C GLN A 294 20.38 -11.01 -3.81
N GLU A 295 20.27 -9.71 -3.59
CA GLU A 295 19.82 -9.14 -2.31
C GLU A 295 18.39 -9.59 -1.95
N TYR A 296 17.49 -9.64 -2.94
CA TYR A 296 16.14 -10.19 -2.71
C TYR A 296 16.18 -11.67 -2.35
N HIS A 297 16.97 -12.46 -3.10
CA HIS A 297 17.17 -13.87 -2.82
C HIS A 297 17.67 -14.09 -1.39
N ASP A 298 18.79 -13.48 -1.06
CA ASP A 298 19.47 -13.64 0.23
C ASP A 298 18.64 -13.08 1.38
N GLY A 299 17.94 -11.93 1.16
CA GLY A 299 17.09 -11.30 2.16
C GLY A 299 15.89 -12.15 2.56
N LEU A 300 15.24 -12.80 1.60
CA LEU A 300 14.14 -13.72 1.87
C LEU A 300 14.61 -14.96 2.63
N LEU A 301 15.76 -15.52 2.25
CA LEU A 301 16.38 -16.65 2.97
C LEU A 301 16.71 -16.30 4.41
N LEU A 302 17.37 -15.16 4.61
CA LEU A 302 17.72 -14.67 5.94
C LEU A 302 16.47 -14.46 6.81
N PHE A 303 15.42 -13.87 6.24
CA PHE A 303 14.17 -13.61 6.96
C PHE A 303 13.53 -14.91 7.41
N GLU A 304 13.43 -15.89 6.53
CA GLU A 304 12.83 -17.20 6.84
C GLU A 304 13.64 -17.96 7.89
N GLU A 305 14.98 -17.98 7.78
CA GLU A 305 15.89 -18.60 8.73
C GLU A 305 15.76 -17.97 10.12
N CYS A 306 15.86 -16.63 10.19
CA CYS A 306 15.73 -15.91 11.45
C CYS A 306 14.33 -16.09 12.08
N THR A 307 13.29 -16.12 11.27
CA THR A 307 11.92 -16.35 11.74
C THR A 307 11.80 -17.71 12.41
N ARG A 308 12.30 -18.77 11.77
CA ARG A 308 12.18 -20.15 12.27
C ARG A 308 13.11 -20.46 13.44
N LYS A 309 14.35 -20.01 13.38
CA LYS A 309 15.37 -20.37 14.38
C LYS A 309 15.42 -19.41 15.56
N VAL A 310 15.07 -18.15 15.36
CA VAL A 310 15.26 -17.09 16.36
C VAL A 310 13.96 -16.44 16.79
N TRP A 311 13.27 -15.75 15.88
CA TRP A 311 12.22 -14.81 16.28
C TRP A 311 10.96 -15.47 16.79
N GLU A 312 10.44 -16.47 16.08
CA GLU A 312 9.26 -17.21 16.54
C GLU A 312 9.53 -18.00 17.82
N PRO A 313 10.60 -18.81 17.92
CA PRO A 313 10.91 -19.52 19.15
C PRO A 313 11.10 -18.56 20.35
N ALA A 314 11.86 -17.48 20.15
CA ALA A 314 12.09 -16.50 21.20
C ALA A 314 10.78 -15.82 21.65
N SER A 315 9.89 -15.47 20.75
CA SER A 315 8.60 -14.83 21.08
C SER A 315 7.66 -15.75 21.88
N LYS A 316 7.78 -17.05 21.71
CA LYS A 316 6.98 -18.09 22.38
C LYS A 316 7.59 -18.57 23.71
N ASP A 317 8.87 -18.29 23.95
CA ASP A 317 9.60 -18.69 25.17
C ASP A 317 9.28 -17.79 26.36
N THR A 318 8.09 -17.90 26.91
CA THR A 318 7.63 -17.08 28.04
C THR A 318 8.50 -17.22 29.27
N LEU A 319 9.10 -18.39 29.52
CA LEU A 319 9.99 -18.62 30.65
C LEU A 319 11.35 -17.96 30.47
N GLY A 320 11.90 -18.04 29.27
CA GLY A 320 13.15 -17.35 28.90
C GLY A 320 13.00 -15.83 28.98
N ILE A 321 11.90 -15.30 28.41
CA ILE A 321 11.55 -13.88 28.46
C ILE A 321 11.43 -13.41 29.91
N GLU A 322 10.78 -14.17 30.79
CA GLU A 322 10.63 -13.82 32.20
C GLU A 322 11.99 -13.77 32.92
N LYS A 323 12.84 -14.77 32.69
CA LYS A 323 14.20 -14.82 33.26
C LYS A 323 15.04 -13.64 32.76
N PHE A 324 14.99 -13.36 31.46
CA PHE A 324 15.69 -12.25 30.83
C PHE A 324 15.23 -10.91 31.41
N PHE A 325 13.91 -10.69 31.54
CA PHE A 325 13.35 -9.50 32.17
C PHE A 325 13.84 -9.33 33.60
N LYS A 326 13.79 -10.39 34.43
CA LYS A 326 14.24 -10.32 35.84
C LYS A 326 15.71 -9.91 35.94
N LYS A 327 16.58 -10.46 35.04
CA LYS A 327 18.00 -10.10 35.00
C LYS A 327 18.23 -8.67 34.53
N ASN A 328 17.43 -8.17 33.59
CA ASN A 328 17.60 -6.87 32.97
C ASN A 328 16.58 -5.82 33.45
N LYS A 329 15.89 -6.05 34.56
CA LYS A 329 14.76 -5.22 35.05
C LYS A 329 15.08 -3.73 35.15
N LYS A 330 16.31 -3.36 35.46
CA LYS A 330 16.75 -1.97 35.54
C LYS A 330 16.69 -1.22 34.24
N LYS A 331 16.90 -1.92 33.09
CA LYS A 331 16.82 -1.36 31.74
C LYS A 331 15.41 -0.83 31.43
N TYR A 332 14.38 -1.46 32.00
CA TYR A 332 12.97 -1.14 31.76
C TYR A 332 12.36 -0.21 32.81
N ALA A 333 13.20 0.45 33.62
CA ALA A 333 12.72 1.40 34.61
C ALA A 333 12.01 2.61 33.97
N TRP A 334 10.86 2.99 34.48
CA TRP A 334 10.08 4.09 33.96
C TRP A 334 10.49 5.43 34.55
N LYS A 335 10.53 6.47 33.75
CA LYS A 335 10.77 7.85 34.17
C LYS A 335 9.55 8.50 34.83
N LYS A 336 8.33 7.98 34.52
CA LYS A 336 7.06 8.49 35.03
C LYS A 336 6.24 7.35 35.65
N PRO A 337 5.37 7.62 36.63
CA PRO A 337 4.42 6.62 37.12
C PRO A 337 3.49 6.11 36.01
N HIS A 338 3.14 4.83 36.09
CA HIS A 338 2.16 4.18 35.20
C HIS A 338 0.99 3.67 36.03
N PHE A 339 -0.17 3.61 35.40
CA PHE A 339 -1.38 3.00 35.95
C PHE A 339 -1.87 1.90 35.05
N ARG A 340 -1.87 0.68 35.54
CA ARG A 340 -2.43 -0.48 34.88
C ARG A 340 -3.85 -0.66 35.37
N GLY A 341 -4.83 -0.38 34.49
CA GLY A 341 -6.21 -0.42 34.91
C GLY A 341 -7.19 -0.03 33.82
N MET A 342 -8.40 0.20 34.24
CA MET A 342 -9.50 0.65 33.39
C MET A 342 -9.92 2.06 33.81
N ILE A 343 -10.05 2.96 32.86
CA ILE A 343 -10.81 4.21 32.98
C ILE A 343 -12.15 3.99 32.31
N TYR A 344 -13.22 4.39 32.97
CA TYR A 344 -14.56 4.22 32.47
C TYR A 344 -15.39 5.48 32.63
N HIS A 345 -16.40 5.62 31.77
CA HIS A 345 -17.30 6.75 31.69
C HIS A 345 -18.73 6.24 31.68
N CYS A 346 -19.57 6.74 32.61
CA CYS A 346 -20.93 6.29 32.77
C CYS A 346 -21.94 7.38 32.40
N ARG A 347 -23.11 6.95 31.92
CA ARG A 347 -24.26 7.84 31.71
C ARG A 347 -24.85 8.35 33.01
N GLN A 348 -24.88 7.52 34.05
CA GLN A 348 -25.42 7.84 35.38
C GLN A 348 -24.35 7.81 36.43
N GLU A 349 -24.45 8.70 37.43
CA GLU A 349 -23.49 8.81 38.52
C GLU A 349 -23.45 7.56 39.41
N ALA A 350 -24.61 6.94 39.64
CA ALA A 350 -24.73 5.72 40.44
C ALA A 350 -23.93 4.54 39.86
N ASP A 351 -23.79 4.48 38.51
CA ASP A 351 -23.05 3.42 37.86
C ASP A 351 -21.55 3.46 38.15
N VAL A 352 -20.98 4.63 38.45
CA VAL A 352 -19.55 4.76 38.76
C VAL A 352 -19.13 3.86 39.92
N LYS A 353 -19.87 3.93 41.04
CA LYS A 353 -19.60 3.08 42.24
C LYS A 353 -19.95 1.61 41.97
N ALA A 354 -20.99 1.35 41.15
CA ALA A 354 -21.38 -0.01 40.84
C ALA A 354 -20.32 -0.71 39.97
N VAL A 355 -19.75 -0.03 38.97
CA VAL A 355 -18.64 -0.52 38.13
C VAL A 355 -17.40 -0.75 39.01
N GLU A 356 -17.01 0.21 39.86
CA GLU A 356 -15.88 0.04 40.71
C GLU A 356 -16.01 -1.18 41.65
N LYS A 357 -17.17 -1.34 42.27
CA LYS A 357 -17.46 -2.48 43.18
C LYS A 357 -17.42 -3.82 42.44
N LEU A 358 -17.91 -3.89 41.22
CA LEU A 358 -17.87 -5.09 40.41
C LEU A 358 -16.43 -5.44 40.00
N LEU A 359 -15.68 -4.49 39.48
CA LEU A 359 -14.37 -4.74 38.92
C LEU A 359 -13.26 -4.92 39.98
N SER A 360 -13.37 -4.24 41.13
CA SER A 360 -12.37 -4.38 42.22
C SER A 360 -12.28 -5.80 42.79
N LYS A 361 -13.31 -6.64 42.62
CA LYS A 361 -13.37 -8.03 43.11
C LYS A 361 -13.04 -9.05 42.04
N ALA A 362 -12.92 -8.65 40.78
CA ALA A 362 -12.77 -9.53 39.62
C ALA A 362 -11.33 -9.54 39.06
N ASP A 363 -10.96 -10.63 38.39
CA ASP A 363 -9.70 -10.65 37.63
C ASP A 363 -9.71 -9.56 36.55
N PRO A 364 -8.67 -8.73 36.46
CA PRO A 364 -8.55 -7.72 35.43
C PRO A 364 -8.78 -8.22 33.99
N LYS A 365 -8.50 -9.47 33.70
CA LYS A 365 -8.75 -10.09 32.39
C LYS A 365 -10.25 -10.16 32.05
N GLU A 366 -11.10 -10.27 33.04
CA GLU A 366 -12.55 -10.39 32.87
C GLU A 366 -13.26 -9.02 32.86
N TRP A 367 -12.60 -7.93 33.21
CA TRP A 367 -13.22 -6.62 33.39
C TRP A 367 -14.04 -6.16 32.20
N THR A 368 -13.49 -6.28 30.99
CA THR A 368 -14.17 -5.88 29.75
C THR A 368 -15.44 -6.69 29.51
N LYS A 369 -15.39 -8.00 29.80
CA LYS A 369 -16.53 -8.90 29.68
C LYS A 369 -17.61 -8.56 30.69
N LEU A 370 -17.22 -8.40 31.95
CA LEU A 370 -18.13 -8.06 33.06
C LEU A 370 -18.87 -6.75 32.80
N VAL A 371 -18.20 -5.70 32.34
CA VAL A 371 -18.85 -4.42 31.99
C VAL A 371 -19.87 -4.61 30.86
N ARG A 372 -19.55 -5.41 29.85
CA ARG A 372 -20.49 -5.69 28.76
C ARG A 372 -21.73 -6.43 29.24
N GLU A 373 -21.57 -7.44 30.08
CA GLU A 373 -22.66 -8.29 30.54
C GLU A 373 -23.56 -7.59 31.58
N HIS A 374 -23.02 -6.74 32.42
CA HIS A 374 -23.78 -6.12 33.52
C HIS A 374 -24.31 -4.73 33.20
N PHE A 375 -23.61 -3.95 32.35
CA PHE A 375 -23.96 -2.55 32.08
C PHE A 375 -24.32 -2.26 30.63
N ASN A 376 -23.80 -3.04 29.69
CA ASN A 376 -23.94 -2.77 28.27
C ASN A 376 -24.71 -3.84 27.50
N LYS A 377 -25.57 -4.60 28.17
CA LYS A 377 -26.32 -5.71 27.58
C LYS A 377 -27.32 -5.23 26.51
N ASP A 378 -28.13 -4.25 26.85
CA ASP A 378 -29.21 -3.75 25.98
C ASP A 378 -28.82 -2.44 25.28
N SER A 379 -28.01 -1.64 25.93
CA SER A 379 -27.49 -0.37 25.36
C SER A 379 -26.15 -0.02 26.02
N VAL A 380 -25.34 0.82 25.35
CA VAL A 380 -24.08 1.27 25.93
C VAL A 380 -24.33 2.32 27.00
N THR A 381 -24.22 1.92 28.27
CA THR A 381 -24.32 2.80 29.45
C THR A 381 -22.97 3.14 30.04
N VAL A 382 -21.94 2.30 29.81
CA VAL A 382 -20.57 2.48 30.29
C VAL A 382 -19.58 2.35 29.12
N ARG A 383 -18.81 3.39 28.86
CA ARG A 383 -17.65 3.35 27.96
C ARG A 383 -16.39 3.11 28.79
N MET A 384 -15.43 2.36 28.26
CA MET A 384 -14.26 1.94 29.00
C MET A 384 -13.00 1.91 28.14
N GLU A 385 -11.86 2.19 28.80
CA GLU A 385 -10.51 2.04 28.22
C GLU A 385 -9.68 1.23 29.23
N HIS A 386 -9.36 -0.02 28.87
CA HIS A 386 -8.55 -0.92 29.68
C HIS A 386 -7.16 -1.07 29.07
N LYS A 387 -6.17 -0.43 29.70
CA LYS A 387 -4.78 -0.39 29.21
C LYS A 387 -3.81 0.07 30.30
N MET A 388 -2.54 0.19 29.92
CA MET A 388 -1.53 0.91 30.67
C MET A 388 -1.61 2.40 30.35
N PHE A 389 -1.76 3.24 31.37
CA PHE A 389 -1.76 4.71 31.26
C PHE A 389 -0.46 5.26 31.82
N VAL A 390 0.09 6.28 31.17
CA VAL A 390 1.32 6.98 31.57
C VAL A 390 0.95 8.36 32.13
N GLN A 391 1.55 8.79 33.21
CA GLN A 391 1.34 10.14 33.73
C GLN A 391 1.70 11.21 32.67
N GLY A 392 0.77 12.11 32.42
CA GLY A 392 0.90 13.19 31.43
C GLY A 392 0.45 12.83 30.03
N SER A 393 -0.12 11.63 29.78
CA SER A 393 -0.57 11.19 28.47
C SER A 393 -2.10 11.04 28.32
N HIS A 394 -2.85 11.14 29.43
CA HIS A 394 -4.29 10.92 29.39
C HIS A 394 -5.02 11.73 30.47
N ALA A 395 -5.79 12.74 30.07
CA ALA A 395 -6.41 13.73 30.96
C ALA A 395 -7.23 13.11 32.12
N PHE A 396 -8.03 12.05 31.83
CA PHE A 396 -8.79 11.38 32.90
C PHE A 396 -7.88 10.57 33.85
N ALA A 397 -6.83 9.92 33.35
CA ALA A 397 -5.87 9.23 34.17
C ALA A 397 -5.13 10.24 35.09
N ASP A 398 -4.71 11.35 34.51
CA ASP A 398 -4.01 12.42 35.25
C ASP A 398 -4.89 13.04 36.33
N SER A 399 -6.18 13.24 36.04
CA SER A 399 -7.13 13.78 37.02
C SER A 399 -7.54 12.75 38.07
N LEU A 400 -8.00 11.56 37.67
CA LEU A 400 -8.59 10.57 38.56
C LEU A 400 -7.56 9.77 39.37
N VAL A 401 -6.44 9.43 38.76
CA VAL A 401 -5.46 8.47 39.29
C VAL A 401 -4.17 9.16 39.75
N PHE A 402 -3.50 9.85 38.81
CA PHE A 402 -2.21 10.46 39.09
C PHE A 402 -2.31 11.75 39.90
N LYS A 403 -3.49 12.37 40.00
CA LYS A 403 -3.76 13.60 40.75
C LYS A 403 -2.81 14.75 40.35
N VAL A 404 -2.58 14.89 39.03
CA VAL A 404 -1.71 15.94 38.48
C VAL A 404 -2.37 17.31 38.69
N LYS A 405 -1.68 18.23 39.37
CA LYS A 405 -2.20 19.58 39.66
C LYS A 405 -2.49 20.32 38.33
N GLY A 406 -3.65 20.97 38.29
CA GLY A 406 -4.07 21.77 37.11
C GLY A 406 -4.68 20.97 35.97
N THR A 407 -4.69 19.66 36.00
CA THR A 407 -5.34 18.84 34.96
C THR A 407 -6.84 18.80 35.22
N LYS A 408 -7.60 19.30 34.21
CA LYS A 408 -9.07 19.17 34.17
C LYS A 408 -9.41 18.27 32.94
N ALA A 409 -10.00 17.12 33.22
CA ALA A 409 -10.55 16.28 32.15
C ALA A 409 -11.94 16.79 31.76
N THR A 410 -12.18 17.07 30.50
CA THR A 410 -13.50 17.51 30.03
C THR A 410 -14.46 16.32 30.02
N PRO A 411 -15.59 16.38 30.74
CA PRO A 411 -16.58 15.33 30.76
C PRO A 411 -17.09 15.03 29.33
N ARG A 412 -17.34 13.77 29.02
CA ARG A 412 -17.91 13.36 27.73
C ARG A 412 -19.40 13.69 27.72
N LYS A 413 -19.91 14.28 26.63
CA LYS A 413 -21.29 14.77 26.49
C LYS A 413 -22.35 13.76 26.97
N ASP A 414 -22.26 12.50 26.55
CA ASP A 414 -23.26 11.47 26.87
C ASP A 414 -22.85 10.54 28.02
N PHE A 415 -21.63 10.71 28.56
CA PHE A 415 -21.04 9.89 29.64
C PHE A 415 -20.24 10.77 30.61
N PRO A 416 -20.90 11.70 31.33
CA PRO A 416 -20.20 12.73 32.08
C PRO A 416 -19.51 12.23 33.35
N TYR A 417 -19.90 11.09 33.87
CA TYR A 417 -19.37 10.56 35.12
C TYR A 417 -18.26 9.56 34.89
N SER A 418 -17.12 9.75 35.48
CA SER A 418 -15.92 8.95 35.18
C SER A 418 -15.33 8.34 36.45
N GLY A 419 -14.82 7.12 36.30
CA GLY A 419 -14.10 6.41 37.37
C GLY A 419 -12.88 5.68 36.85
N ALA A 420 -12.09 5.14 37.76
CA ALA A 420 -10.91 4.35 37.47
C ALA A 420 -10.76 3.19 38.45
N VAL A 421 -10.36 2.02 37.97
CA VAL A 421 -10.03 0.85 38.76
C VAL A 421 -8.73 0.23 38.27
N GLY A 422 -7.83 -0.14 39.16
CA GLY A 422 -6.53 -0.73 38.77
C GLY A 422 -5.42 -0.50 39.78
N THR A 423 -4.19 -0.65 39.33
CA THR A 423 -2.99 -0.60 40.19
C THR A 423 -2.01 0.46 39.69
N MET A 424 -1.58 1.31 40.63
CA MET A 424 -0.51 2.29 40.41
C MET A 424 0.86 1.61 40.46
N LEU A 425 1.66 1.81 39.42
CA LEU A 425 3.03 1.31 39.31
C LEU A 425 4.01 2.48 39.34
N LYS A 426 4.63 2.71 40.51
CA LYS A 426 5.47 3.91 40.75
C LYS A 426 6.93 3.74 40.36
N LYS A 427 7.46 2.50 40.41
CA LYS A 427 8.92 2.22 40.30
C LYS A 427 9.34 1.43 39.07
N GLY A 428 8.47 1.28 38.09
CA GLY A 428 8.73 0.50 36.89
C GLY A 428 7.83 -0.74 36.76
N PRO A 429 8.02 -1.54 35.67
CA PRO A 429 7.19 -2.70 35.39
C PRO A 429 7.31 -3.75 36.48
N ALA A 430 6.16 -4.32 36.89
CA ALA A 430 6.13 -5.43 37.84
C ALA A 430 6.38 -6.77 37.12
N ARG A 431 5.87 -6.91 35.89
CA ARG A 431 5.93 -8.09 35.04
C ARG A 431 6.50 -7.71 33.67
N TRP A 432 7.10 -8.65 32.97
CA TRP A 432 7.57 -8.43 31.60
C TRP A 432 6.43 -8.03 30.66
N THR A 433 5.21 -8.52 30.91
CA THR A 433 4.01 -8.16 30.13
C THR A 433 3.62 -6.68 30.24
N ASP A 434 4.16 -5.93 31.21
CA ASP A 434 3.91 -4.50 31.33
C ASP A 434 4.73 -3.67 30.31
N VAL A 435 5.78 -4.30 29.73
CA VAL A 435 6.72 -3.75 28.74
C VAL A 435 7.05 -4.82 27.70
N SER A 436 6.03 -5.58 27.30
CA SER A 436 6.23 -6.80 26.49
C SER A 436 6.96 -6.54 25.17
N ALA A 437 6.64 -5.46 24.46
CA ALA A 437 7.27 -5.13 23.18
C ALA A 437 8.79 -4.98 23.33
N ASP A 438 9.23 -4.17 24.31
CA ASP A 438 10.66 -3.89 24.53
C ASP A 438 11.41 -5.14 24.99
N VAL A 439 10.82 -5.88 25.95
CA VAL A 439 11.47 -7.09 26.50
C VAL A 439 11.57 -8.21 25.47
N VAL A 440 10.52 -8.41 24.68
CA VAL A 440 10.53 -9.45 23.61
C VAL A 440 11.54 -9.08 22.53
N ALA A 441 11.58 -7.83 22.10
CA ALA A 441 12.55 -7.36 21.11
C ALA A 441 14.00 -7.53 21.61
N ASP A 442 14.29 -7.13 22.84
CA ASP A 442 15.63 -7.31 23.44
C ASP A 442 15.98 -8.80 23.61
N TYR A 443 15.02 -9.63 23.97
CA TYR A 443 15.24 -11.06 24.11
C TYR A 443 15.50 -11.71 22.74
N GLN A 444 14.75 -11.33 21.71
CA GLN A 444 15.01 -11.77 20.34
C GLN A 444 16.41 -11.35 19.86
N ALA A 445 16.81 -10.10 20.13
CA ALA A 445 18.15 -9.62 19.76
C ALA A 445 19.26 -10.42 20.47
N MET A 446 19.07 -10.78 21.75
CA MET A 446 20.01 -11.64 22.46
C MET A 446 20.08 -13.04 21.84
N ARG A 447 18.93 -13.65 21.51
CA ARG A 447 18.87 -14.97 20.88
C ARG A 447 19.49 -14.96 19.47
N GLU A 448 19.33 -13.85 18.75
CA GLU A 448 19.95 -13.66 17.43
C GLU A 448 21.48 -13.59 17.55
N ALA A 449 22.00 -12.89 18.54
CA ALA A 449 23.43 -12.86 18.80
C ALA A 449 23.98 -14.26 19.14
N GLU A 450 23.29 -15.03 19.98
CA GLU A 450 23.64 -16.41 20.27
C GLU A 450 23.65 -17.30 19.02
N PHE A 451 22.67 -17.13 18.15
CA PHE A 451 22.57 -17.84 16.87
C PHE A 451 23.74 -17.49 15.94
N VAL A 452 24.09 -16.22 15.82
CA VAL A 452 25.26 -15.79 15.03
C VAL A 452 26.56 -16.41 15.57
N GLU A 453 26.74 -16.45 16.88
CA GLU A 453 27.91 -17.11 17.50
C GLU A 453 27.96 -18.62 17.21
N GLU A 454 26.78 -19.28 17.14
CA GLU A 454 26.69 -20.67 16.70
C GLU A 454 27.12 -20.82 15.24
N LEU A 455 26.62 -19.97 14.36
CA LEU A 455 26.96 -19.99 12.93
C LEU A 455 28.46 -19.73 12.71
N ARG A 456 29.07 -18.80 13.44
CA ARG A 456 30.52 -18.53 13.39
C ARG A 456 31.38 -19.72 13.84
N ARG A 457 30.86 -20.55 14.73
CA ARG A 457 31.55 -21.82 15.09
C ARG A 457 31.33 -22.92 14.06
N ARG A 458 30.20 -22.90 13.36
CA ARG A 458 29.84 -23.93 12.35
C ARG A 458 30.49 -23.67 11.01
N TYR A 459 30.60 -22.44 10.59
CA TYR A 459 31.06 -22.06 9.25
C TYR A 459 32.41 -21.37 9.30
N LYS A 460 33.28 -21.74 8.37
CA LYS A 460 34.60 -21.09 8.20
C LYS A 460 34.41 -19.74 7.51
N VAL A 461 34.99 -18.69 8.10
CA VAL A 461 35.06 -17.34 7.53
C VAL A 461 36.50 -16.98 7.27
N GLU A 462 36.78 -16.51 6.07
CA GLU A 462 38.12 -16.01 5.67
C GLU A 462 37.93 -14.61 5.09
N VAL A 463 38.62 -13.60 5.62
CA VAL A 463 38.62 -12.23 5.12
C VAL A 463 39.96 -11.91 4.51
N PHE A 464 39.97 -11.38 3.28
CA PHE A 464 41.17 -11.01 2.58
C PHE A 464 41.45 -9.52 2.77
N GLU A 465 42.16 -9.19 3.83
CA GLU A 465 42.38 -7.81 4.30
C GLU A 465 43.01 -6.91 3.24
N ASP A 466 43.88 -7.43 2.38
CA ASP A 466 44.52 -6.64 1.32
C ASP A 466 43.51 -6.23 0.23
N VAL A 467 42.54 -7.08 -0.05
CA VAL A 467 41.44 -6.76 -0.96
C VAL A 467 40.44 -5.80 -0.29
N LEU A 468 40.14 -6.04 0.99
CA LEU A 468 39.23 -5.18 1.76
C LEU A 468 39.70 -3.72 1.80
N LYS A 469 41.02 -3.47 1.90
CA LYS A 469 41.62 -2.13 1.88
C LYS A 469 41.41 -1.39 0.54
N THR A 470 41.08 -2.10 -0.54
CA THR A 470 40.84 -1.54 -1.87
C THR A 470 39.38 -1.18 -2.14
N VAL A 471 38.48 -1.48 -1.21
CA VAL A 471 37.04 -1.13 -1.30
C VAL A 471 36.87 0.37 -1.58
N ASN A 472 36.16 0.69 -2.65
CA ASN A 472 35.96 2.06 -3.16
C ASN A 472 37.25 2.86 -3.49
N LYS A 473 38.36 2.17 -3.82
CA LYS A 473 39.64 2.82 -4.12
C LYS A 473 40.28 2.36 -5.44
N HIS A 474 39.49 1.85 -6.38
CA HIS A 474 39.95 1.32 -7.66
C HIS A 474 39.33 2.06 -8.84
#